data_6e13e37ccc35f711a519e6b6a9a7854e
#
_entry.id   6e13e37ccc35f711a519e6b6a9a7854e
#
_cell.length_a   1.000
_cell.length_b   1.000
_cell.length_c   1.000
_cell.angle_alpha   90.00
_cell.angle_beta   90.00
_cell.angle_gamma   90.00
#
_symmetry.space_group_name_H-M   'P 1'
#
loop_
_entity.id
_entity.type
_entity.pdbx_description
1 polymer ?
#
loop_
_entity_poly.entity_id
_entity_poly.type
_entity_poly.pdbx_seq_one_letter_code
_entity_poly.pdbx_strand_id
1 'polypeptide(L)'
;LLYKKGEKEPALCFDMPRREETGAVRFLALEDFPAQEYEYCYRIGEEMIVDPYARKLSGTEKFHETLDDTAQTRRPVRGVLYVDDYDWEGDKRPCIPMHRVVAYSLHVRGFTKHASSRVKHKGTFAGVVEKIPYMLELGINQIHCMPVYEFMPSPKYVNYWGYGPGCYFAPKAAYAAGDPVTELKDMVK
;
A
#
# COMPACT_ATOMS: atom_id res chain seq x y z
N LEU A 1 7.93 -10.40 -15.59
CA LEU A 1 8.67 -9.25 -16.07
C LEU A 1 9.21 -8.47 -14.89
N LEU A 2 10.48 -8.15 -14.92
CA LEU A 2 11.17 -7.33 -13.93
C LEU A 2 11.67 -6.05 -14.58
N TYR A 3 11.45 -4.94 -13.89
CA TYR A 3 11.80 -3.60 -14.34
C TYR A 3 12.76 -2.97 -13.33
N LYS A 4 13.80 -2.31 -13.77
CA LYS A 4 14.51 -1.41 -12.86
C LYS A 4 13.58 -0.29 -12.42
N LYS A 5 13.73 0.16 -11.17
CA LYS A 5 12.87 1.22 -10.62
C LYS A 5 12.85 2.46 -11.52
N GLY A 6 11.65 2.86 -11.92
CA GLY A 6 11.43 4.03 -12.77
C GLY A 6 11.56 3.80 -14.28
N GLU A 7 12.04 2.65 -14.73
CA GLU A 7 12.19 2.34 -16.15
C GLU A 7 10.86 1.87 -16.75
N LYS A 8 10.65 2.21 -18.03
CA LYS A 8 9.43 1.83 -18.75
C LYS A 8 9.51 0.43 -19.32
N GLU A 9 10.67 0.04 -19.81
CA GLU A 9 10.91 -1.25 -20.45
C GLU A 9 11.37 -2.31 -19.44
N PRO A 10 10.96 -3.57 -19.61
CA PRO A 10 11.44 -4.64 -18.75
C PRO A 10 12.94 -4.88 -18.95
N ALA A 11 13.66 -4.91 -17.85
CA ALA A 11 15.08 -5.27 -17.85
C ALA A 11 15.29 -6.78 -18.00
N LEU A 12 14.37 -7.57 -17.39
CA LEU A 12 14.43 -9.04 -17.43
C LEU A 12 13.03 -9.61 -17.67
N CYS A 13 12.99 -10.71 -18.40
CA CYS A 13 11.79 -11.49 -18.65
C CYS A 13 12.07 -12.94 -18.36
N PHE A 14 11.27 -13.56 -17.49
CA PHE A 14 11.38 -14.97 -17.16
C PHE A 14 10.06 -15.67 -17.42
N ASP A 15 10.13 -16.85 -18.02
CA ASP A 15 8.99 -17.73 -18.12
C ASP A 15 8.80 -18.49 -16.81
N MET A 16 7.54 -18.67 -16.42
CA MET A 16 7.15 -19.46 -15.26
C MET A 16 6.47 -20.76 -15.76
N PRO A 17 7.24 -21.82 -16.06
CA PRO A 17 6.70 -23.02 -16.63
C PRO A 17 5.80 -23.75 -15.63
N ARG A 18 4.82 -24.48 -16.16
CA ARG A 18 4.05 -25.42 -15.35
C ARG A 18 4.94 -26.60 -14.99
N ARG A 19 4.88 -27.03 -13.74
CA ARG A 19 5.54 -28.23 -13.24
C ARG A 19 4.49 -29.20 -12.73
N GLU A 20 4.68 -30.48 -13.00
CA GLU A 20 3.70 -31.52 -12.60
C GLU A 20 3.52 -31.58 -11.08
N GLU A 21 4.61 -31.41 -10.32
CA GLU A 21 4.62 -31.48 -8.87
C GLU A 21 3.83 -30.34 -8.18
N THR A 22 3.63 -29.23 -8.90
CA THR A 22 2.94 -28.05 -8.35
C THR A 22 1.54 -27.83 -8.94
N GLY A 23 1.10 -28.69 -9.84
CA GLY A 23 -0.22 -28.61 -10.46
C GLY A 23 -0.44 -27.30 -11.24
N ALA A 24 -1.37 -26.46 -10.78
CA ALA A 24 -1.67 -25.18 -11.41
C ALA A 24 -0.75 -24.04 -10.96
N VAL A 25 -0.01 -24.22 -9.85
CA VAL A 25 0.88 -23.19 -9.32
C VAL A 25 2.13 -23.08 -10.17
N ARG A 26 2.49 -21.87 -10.52
CA ARG A 26 3.74 -21.55 -11.25
C ARG A 26 4.62 -20.72 -10.35
N PHE A 27 5.89 -21.04 -10.29
CA PHE A 27 6.85 -20.29 -9.49
C PHE A 27 8.22 -20.23 -10.16
N LEU A 28 8.99 -19.24 -9.77
CA LEU A 28 10.38 -19.06 -10.14
C LEU A 28 11.14 -18.63 -8.89
N ALA A 29 12.25 -19.28 -8.58
CA ALA A 29 13.18 -18.85 -7.57
C ALA A 29 14.38 -18.17 -8.25
N LEU A 30 14.76 -17.02 -7.74
CA LEU A 30 15.96 -16.29 -8.17
C LEU A 30 16.89 -16.21 -6.97
N GLU A 31 18.09 -16.78 -7.10
CA GLU A 31 19.13 -16.74 -6.07
C GLU A 31 20.00 -15.49 -6.29
N ASP A 32 20.54 -14.93 -5.21
CA ASP A 32 21.44 -13.76 -5.22
C ASP A 32 20.91 -12.57 -6.03
N PHE A 33 19.56 -12.41 -6.04
CA PHE A 33 18.91 -11.39 -6.84
C PHE A 33 18.75 -10.07 -6.06
N PRO A 34 19.16 -8.90 -6.61
CA PRO A 34 19.04 -7.61 -5.95
C PRO A 34 17.59 -7.09 -5.99
N ALA A 35 16.70 -7.76 -5.26
CA ALA A 35 15.25 -7.55 -5.29
C ALA A 35 14.85 -6.08 -5.09
N GLN A 36 15.61 -5.35 -4.28
CA GLN A 36 15.34 -3.95 -3.93
C GLN A 36 15.48 -2.98 -5.12
N GLU A 37 16.16 -3.39 -6.19
CA GLU A 37 16.36 -2.56 -7.38
C GLU A 37 15.20 -2.68 -8.40
N TYR A 38 14.31 -3.66 -8.20
CA TYR A 38 13.34 -4.04 -9.21
C TYR A 38 11.89 -3.87 -8.76
N GLU A 39 11.05 -3.61 -9.75
CA GLU A 39 9.60 -3.68 -9.73
C GLU A 39 9.18 -4.83 -10.65
N TYR A 40 8.00 -5.41 -10.44
CA TYR A 40 7.55 -6.53 -11.23
C TYR A 40 6.07 -6.47 -11.60
N CYS A 41 5.74 -7.18 -12.67
CA CYS A 41 4.37 -7.56 -12.99
C CYS A 41 4.37 -8.92 -13.70
N TYR A 42 3.21 -9.55 -13.75
CA TYR A 42 3.01 -10.75 -14.54
C TYR A 42 2.49 -10.42 -15.92
N ARG A 43 2.81 -11.29 -16.89
CA ARG A 43 2.19 -11.26 -18.21
C ARG A 43 1.54 -12.62 -18.44
N ILE A 44 0.23 -12.60 -18.74
CA ILE A 44 -0.56 -13.80 -19.07
C ILE A 44 -1.14 -13.57 -20.47
N GLY A 45 -0.62 -14.29 -21.47
CA GLY A 45 -0.89 -13.96 -22.86
C GLY A 45 -0.40 -12.55 -23.21
N GLU A 46 -1.30 -11.70 -23.66
CA GLU A 46 -1.02 -10.29 -23.99
C GLU A 46 -1.29 -9.32 -22.81
N GLU A 47 -1.90 -9.81 -21.74
CA GLU A 47 -2.31 -8.97 -20.62
C GLU A 47 -1.21 -8.81 -19.57
N MET A 48 -1.04 -7.58 -19.12
CA MET A 48 -0.15 -7.21 -18.01
C MET A 48 -0.95 -7.16 -16.72
N ILE A 49 -0.55 -7.96 -15.74
CA ILE A 49 -1.28 -8.12 -14.48
C ILE A 49 -0.39 -7.70 -13.32
N VAL A 50 -0.91 -6.77 -12.52
CA VAL A 50 -0.32 -6.43 -11.21
C VAL A 50 -0.60 -7.59 -10.25
N ASP A 51 0.38 -7.98 -9.47
CA ASP A 51 0.20 -9.02 -8.47
C ASP A 51 -0.82 -8.58 -7.40
N PRO A 52 -1.98 -9.24 -7.28
CA PRO A 52 -2.99 -8.90 -6.28
C PRO A 52 -2.53 -9.17 -4.83
N TYR A 53 -1.47 -9.96 -4.66
CA TYR A 53 -0.84 -10.27 -3.37
C TYR A 53 0.41 -9.44 -3.08
N ALA A 54 0.74 -8.47 -3.94
CA ALA A 54 1.86 -7.57 -3.68
C ALA A 54 1.71 -6.87 -2.34
N ARG A 55 2.77 -6.82 -1.55
CA ARG A 55 2.82 -6.14 -0.24
C ARG A 55 3.16 -4.66 -0.36
N LYS A 56 3.63 -4.25 -1.51
CA LYS A 56 3.96 -2.86 -1.84
C LYS A 56 3.80 -2.64 -3.33
N LEU A 57 3.24 -1.50 -3.70
CA LEU A 57 3.11 -1.08 -5.10
C LEU A 57 3.90 0.19 -5.36
N SER A 58 4.22 0.40 -6.63
CA SER A 58 4.73 1.66 -7.18
C SER A 58 3.77 2.20 -8.23
N GLY A 59 3.83 3.50 -8.51
CA GLY A 59 2.98 4.18 -9.49
C GLY A 59 1.61 4.60 -8.94
N THR A 60 1.39 4.51 -7.62
CA THR A 60 0.13 4.84 -6.94
C THR A 60 0.32 5.90 -5.85
N GLU A 61 1.44 6.60 -5.86
CA GLU A 61 1.85 7.55 -4.81
C GLU A 61 1.00 8.81 -4.77
N LYS A 62 0.30 9.12 -5.87
CA LYS A 62 -0.57 10.28 -5.93
C LYS A 62 -2.04 9.90 -5.72
N PHE A 63 -2.68 10.61 -4.81
CA PHE A 63 -4.11 10.47 -4.58
C PHE A 63 -4.88 11.19 -5.69
N HIS A 64 -5.87 10.52 -6.29
CA HIS A 64 -6.71 11.03 -7.39
C HIS A 64 -6.02 11.25 -8.74
N GLU A 65 -4.99 10.54 -9.07
CA GLU A 65 -4.70 10.43 -10.49
C GLU A 65 -5.88 9.71 -11.14
N THR A 66 -6.74 10.51 -11.79
CA THR A 66 -7.76 9.96 -12.69
C THR A 66 -7.02 9.15 -13.74
N LEU A 67 -7.58 7.98 -14.06
CA LEU A 67 -7.18 7.22 -15.24
C LEU A 67 -7.61 8.04 -16.47
N ASP A 68 -6.89 9.10 -16.79
CA ASP A 68 -7.08 9.76 -18.06
C ASP A 68 -6.55 8.81 -19.13
N ASP A 69 -7.40 8.45 -20.11
CA ASP A 69 -7.05 7.49 -21.16
C ASP A 69 -5.92 7.97 -22.09
N THR A 70 -5.39 9.15 -21.87
CA THR A 70 -4.18 9.66 -22.54
C THR A 70 -2.89 9.11 -21.90
N ALA A 71 -2.88 7.83 -21.63
CA ALA A 71 -1.93 7.03 -20.83
C ALA A 71 -0.43 7.09 -21.18
N GLN A 72 0.01 8.03 -22.00
CA GLN A 72 1.44 8.14 -22.38
C GLN A 72 2.35 8.73 -21.28
N THR A 73 1.77 9.38 -20.28
CA THR A 73 2.54 10.04 -19.20
C THR A 73 2.45 9.33 -17.84
N ARG A 74 1.57 8.34 -17.71
CA ARG A 74 1.34 7.67 -16.45
C ARG A 74 2.40 6.59 -16.19
N ARG A 75 2.97 6.62 -14.99
CA ARG A 75 3.80 5.51 -14.52
C ARG A 75 2.91 4.26 -14.33
N PRO A 76 3.24 3.12 -14.94
CA PRO A 76 2.48 1.90 -14.75
C PRO A 76 2.53 1.45 -13.29
N VAL A 77 1.43 0.90 -12.80
CA VAL A 77 1.39 0.29 -11.45
C VAL A 77 2.11 -1.04 -11.51
N ARG A 78 3.03 -1.27 -10.56
CA ARG A 78 3.81 -2.50 -10.47
C ARG A 78 3.95 -2.95 -9.02
N GLY A 79 4.12 -4.26 -8.81
CA GLY A 79 4.56 -4.80 -7.55
C GLY A 79 6.00 -4.41 -7.25
N VAL A 80 6.30 -4.13 -6.00
CA VAL A 80 7.66 -3.94 -5.50
C VAL A 80 8.06 -5.18 -4.74
N LEU A 81 9.22 -5.75 -5.05
CA LEU A 81 9.76 -6.86 -4.27
C LEU A 81 10.12 -6.34 -2.87
N TYR A 82 9.39 -6.81 -1.88
CA TYR A 82 9.46 -6.32 -0.52
C TYR A 82 9.92 -7.42 0.43
N VAL A 83 10.97 -7.13 1.18
CA VAL A 83 11.45 -7.96 2.30
C VAL A 83 11.05 -7.26 3.59
N ASP A 84 10.40 -7.98 4.49
CA ASP A 84 9.94 -7.45 5.77
C ASP A 84 11.05 -7.58 6.82
N ASP A 85 11.68 -6.47 7.11
CA ASP A 85 12.73 -6.33 8.12
C ASP A 85 12.36 -5.32 9.23
N TYR A 86 11.05 -4.99 9.34
CA TYR A 86 10.57 -3.99 10.28
C TYR A 86 10.75 -4.45 11.73
N ASP A 87 11.43 -3.62 12.53
CA ASP A 87 11.63 -3.86 13.96
C ASP A 87 10.44 -3.34 14.78
N TRP A 88 9.68 -4.24 15.35
CA TRP A 88 8.57 -3.90 16.25
C TRP A 88 9.04 -3.51 17.66
N GLU A 89 10.35 -3.55 17.97
CA GLU A 89 10.94 -3.15 19.25
C GLU A 89 10.25 -3.78 20.47
N GLY A 90 9.70 -4.97 20.29
CA GLY A 90 8.98 -5.68 21.34
C GLY A 90 7.59 -5.15 21.67
N ASP A 91 6.97 -4.39 20.77
CA ASP A 91 5.59 -3.90 20.90
C ASP A 91 4.61 -5.01 21.26
N LYS A 92 3.65 -4.73 22.12
CA LYS A 92 2.64 -5.68 22.61
C LYS A 92 1.25 -5.11 22.50
N ARG A 93 0.33 -5.96 22.07
CA ARG A 93 -1.08 -5.60 21.99
C ARG A 93 -1.61 -5.17 23.36
N PRO A 94 -2.32 -4.04 23.47
CA PRO A 94 -2.83 -3.51 24.73
C PRO A 94 -3.94 -4.36 25.35
N CYS A 95 -4.52 -5.32 24.60
CA CYS A 95 -5.57 -6.26 25.05
C CYS A 95 -6.72 -5.60 25.85
N ILE A 96 -7.22 -4.47 25.35
CA ILE A 96 -8.29 -3.70 26.01
C ILE A 96 -9.59 -4.53 25.98
N PRO A 97 -10.24 -4.80 27.14
CA PRO A 97 -11.51 -5.50 27.18
C PRO A 97 -12.58 -4.78 26.38
N MET A 98 -13.41 -5.52 25.63
CA MET A 98 -14.40 -4.95 24.71
C MET A 98 -15.32 -3.91 25.35
N HIS A 99 -15.75 -4.11 26.60
CA HIS A 99 -16.61 -3.16 27.30
C HIS A 99 -15.93 -1.83 27.67
N ARG A 100 -14.61 -1.73 27.51
CA ARG A 100 -13.81 -0.51 27.73
C ARG A 100 -13.35 0.14 26.44
N VAL A 101 -13.70 -0.45 25.27
CA VAL A 101 -13.31 0.10 23.98
C VAL A 101 -14.10 1.37 23.68
N VAL A 102 -13.36 2.44 23.36
CA VAL A 102 -13.90 3.68 22.79
C VAL A 102 -13.27 3.82 21.39
N ALA A 103 -14.06 3.43 20.38
CA ALA A 103 -13.60 3.39 19.01
C ALA A 103 -13.87 4.71 18.27
N TYR A 104 -12.90 5.14 17.45
CA TYR A 104 -13.04 6.27 16.54
C TYR A 104 -12.81 5.81 15.10
N SER A 105 -13.82 5.99 14.24
CA SER A 105 -13.70 5.67 12.83
C SER A 105 -13.16 6.86 12.05
N LEU A 106 -12.10 6.66 11.28
CA LEU A 106 -11.48 7.73 10.51
C LEU A 106 -11.00 7.28 9.12
N HIS A 107 -10.97 8.25 8.22
CA HIS A 107 -10.31 8.13 6.93
C HIS A 107 -8.92 8.77 7.05
N VAL A 108 -7.83 8.01 6.82
CA VAL A 108 -6.45 8.47 7.04
C VAL A 108 -6.19 9.84 6.40
N ARG A 109 -6.50 9.97 5.11
CA ARG A 109 -6.31 11.24 4.40
C ARG A 109 -7.26 12.33 4.90
N GLY A 110 -8.54 12.03 5.03
CA GLY A 110 -9.58 13.00 5.40
C GLY A 110 -9.34 13.61 6.78
N PHE A 111 -8.87 12.81 7.73
CA PHE A 111 -8.68 13.21 9.13
C PHE A 111 -7.67 14.35 9.30
N THR A 112 -6.59 14.35 8.50
CA THR A 112 -5.50 15.32 8.69
C THR A 112 -5.21 16.21 7.49
N LYS A 113 -5.91 16.04 6.35
CA LYS A 113 -5.58 16.78 5.12
C LYS A 113 -5.83 18.28 5.21
N HIS A 114 -6.88 18.70 5.90
CA HIS A 114 -7.22 20.10 6.04
C HIS A 114 -6.21 20.87 6.91
N ALA A 115 -5.99 22.15 6.62
CA ALA A 115 -5.02 22.98 7.32
C ALA A 115 -5.27 23.10 8.83
N SER A 116 -6.55 23.04 9.25
CA SER A 116 -6.94 23.09 10.69
C SER A 116 -6.41 21.91 11.49
N SER A 117 -5.99 20.82 10.87
CA SER A 117 -5.37 19.70 11.58
C SER A 117 -4.06 20.06 12.25
N ARG A 118 -3.36 21.06 11.73
CA ARG A 118 -2.07 21.56 12.23
C ARG A 118 -0.95 20.52 12.32
N VAL A 119 -1.09 19.40 11.58
CA VAL A 119 -0.03 18.38 11.49
C VAL A 119 0.95 18.73 10.37
N LYS A 120 2.17 18.20 10.48
CA LYS A 120 3.22 18.35 9.47
C LYS A 120 2.91 17.47 8.26
N HIS A 121 2.59 16.19 8.50
CA HIS A 121 2.38 15.19 7.44
C HIS A 121 0.89 15.01 7.11
N LYS A 122 0.31 16.03 6.47
CA LYS A 122 -1.13 16.11 6.21
C LYS A 122 -1.63 15.03 5.27
N GLY A 123 -2.63 14.27 5.69
CA GLY A 123 -3.31 13.26 4.90
C GLY A 123 -2.55 11.94 4.78
N THR A 124 -1.63 11.67 5.69
CA THR A 124 -0.78 10.46 5.71
C THR A 124 -0.93 9.67 7.02
N PHE A 125 -0.37 8.46 7.05
CA PHE A 125 -0.26 7.64 8.25
C PHE A 125 0.51 8.39 9.35
N ALA A 126 1.64 9.01 9.00
CA ALA A 126 2.41 9.83 9.93
C ALA A 126 1.58 11.00 10.50
N GLY A 127 0.69 11.60 9.70
CA GLY A 127 -0.24 12.63 10.17
C GLY A 127 -1.26 12.11 11.19
N VAL A 128 -1.67 10.85 11.07
CA VAL A 128 -2.53 10.21 12.10
C VAL A 128 -1.75 10.01 13.39
N VAL A 129 -0.49 9.56 13.31
CA VAL A 129 0.41 9.45 14.48
C VAL A 129 0.54 10.78 15.23
N GLU A 130 0.72 11.89 14.50
CA GLU A 130 0.77 13.23 15.12
C GLU A 130 -0.52 13.61 15.89
N LYS A 131 -1.64 12.92 15.63
CA LYS A 131 -2.93 13.13 16.28
C LYS A 131 -3.23 12.17 17.43
N ILE A 132 -2.36 11.23 17.75
CA ILE A 132 -2.54 10.33 18.90
C ILE A 132 -2.77 11.09 20.21
N PRO A 133 -2.01 12.14 20.57
CA PRO A 133 -2.27 12.89 21.79
C PRO A 133 -3.70 13.46 21.86
N TYR A 134 -4.21 14.00 20.75
CA TYR A 134 -5.59 14.50 20.66
C TYR A 134 -6.62 13.37 20.86
N MET A 135 -6.39 12.20 20.28
CA MET A 135 -7.29 11.07 20.44
C MET A 135 -7.29 10.54 21.88
N LEU A 136 -6.14 10.52 22.54
CA LEU A 136 -6.02 10.16 23.95
C LEU A 136 -6.76 11.15 24.85
N GLU A 137 -6.66 12.45 24.58
CA GLU A 137 -7.41 13.49 25.31
C GLU A 137 -8.93 13.29 25.20
N LEU A 138 -9.41 12.81 24.05
CA LEU A 138 -10.82 12.44 23.84
C LEU A 138 -11.21 11.11 24.50
N GLY A 139 -10.27 10.36 25.08
CA GLY A 139 -10.50 9.06 25.67
C GLY A 139 -10.64 7.92 24.65
N ILE A 140 -10.21 8.14 23.41
CA ILE A 140 -10.22 7.12 22.35
C ILE A 140 -9.09 6.14 22.60
N ASN A 141 -9.37 4.85 22.51
CA ASN A 141 -8.39 3.79 22.68
C ASN A 141 -8.40 2.74 21.56
N GLN A 142 -9.21 2.96 20.54
CA GLN A 142 -9.23 2.14 19.32
C GLN A 142 -9.54 3.00 18.10
N ILE A 143 -8.81 2.77 17.01
CA ILE A 143 -9.06 3.40 15.72
C ILE A 143 -9.61 2.37 14.75
N HIS A 144 -10.72 2.70 14.09
CA HIS A 144 -11.24 1.97 12.94
C HIS A 144 -10.87 2.75 11.68
N CYS A 145 -9.83 2.33 11.01
CA CYS A 145 -9.46 2.94 9.73
C CYS A 145 -10.43 2.52 8.63
N MET A 146 -10.92 3.48 7.85
CA MET A 146 -11.43 3.20 6.50
C MET A 146 -10.30 2.59 5.67
N PRO A 147 -10.57 2.01 4.47
CA PRO A 147 -9.58 1.25 3.74
C PRO A 147 -8.21 1.92 3.66
N VAL A 148 -7.20 1.20 4.14
CA VAL A 148 -5.78 1.61 4.16
C VAL A 148 -4.94 0.85 3.15
N TYR A 149 -5.54 -0.17 2.50
CA TYR A 149 -4.92 -0.93 1.43
C TYR A 149 -4.96 -0.16 0.10
N GLU A 150 -4.18 -0.61 -0.86
CA GLU A 150 -4.15 -0.03 -2.20
C GLU A 150 -5.44 -0.37 -2.95
N PHE A 151 -6.22 0.65 -3.29
CA PHE A 151 -7.42 0.56 -4.12
C PHE A 151 -7.22 1.32 -5.41
N MET A 152 -7.81 0.81 -6.49
CA MET A 152 -7.64 1.38 -7.82
C MET A 152 -8.48 2.65 -7.99
N PRO A 153 -7.94 3.68 -8.66
CA PRO A 153 -8.71 4.85 -9.02
C PRO A 153 -9.82 4.47 -10.01
N SER A 154 -10.93 5.18 -9.95
CA SER A 154 -11.99 5.04 -10.96
C SER A 154 -11.82 6.10 -12.05
N PRO A 155 -12.02 5.76 -13.33
CA PRO A 155 -12.02 6.76 -14.41
C PRO A 155 -13.24 7.67 -14.38
N LYS A 156 -14.31 7.27 -13.68
CA LYS A 156 -15.60 7.97 -13.70
C LYS A 156 -15.82 8.90 -12.51
N TYR A 157 -15.17 8.62 -11.39
CA TYR A 157 -15.34 9.37 -10.14
C TYR A 157 -14.11 9.22 -9.25
N VAL A 158 -14.01 10.15 -8.30
CA VAL A 158 -13.01 10.06 -7.25
C VAL A 158 -13.35 8.92 -6.30
N ASN A 159 -12.57 7.82 -6.33
CA ASN A 159 -12.68 6.76 -5.34
C ASN A 159 -12.07 7.24 -4.01
N TYR A 160 -12.83 8.04 -3.27
CA TYR A 160 -12.36 8.65 -2.03
C TYR A 160 -12.27 7.65 -0.88
N TRP A 161 -13.32 6.84 -0.72
CA TRP A 161 -13.47 5.95 0.43
C TRP A 161 -12.61 4.69 0.37
N GLY A 162 -12.28 4.22 -0.83
CA GLY A 162 -11.44 3.06 -1.05
C GLY A 162 -12.13 1.70 -0.93
N TYR A 163 -13.45 1.66 -0.78
CA TYR A 163 -14.23 0.41 -0.76
C TYR A 163 -14.40 -0.13 -2.18
N GLY A 164 -13.37 -0.78 -2.69
CA GLY A 164 -13.36 -1.35 -4.03
C GLY A 164 -12.23 -2.35 -4.21
N PRO A 165 -12.19 -3.03 -5.35
CA PRO A 165 -11.12 -3.99 -5.62
C PRO A 165 -9.77 -3.28 -5.70
N GLY A 166 -8.74 -3.95 -5.19
CA GLY A 166 -7.38 -3.46 -5.18
C GLY A 166 -6.42 -4.52 -4.69
N CYS A 167 -5.24 -4.11 -4.26
CA CYS A 167 -4.24 -4.99 -3.68
C CYS A 167 -4.34 -4.91 -2.16
N TYR A 168 -5.09 -5.83 -1.56
CA TYR A 168 -5.44 -5.82 -0.13
C TYR A 168 -4.25 -5.95 0.82
N PHE A 169 -3.11 -6.44 0.34
CA PHE A 169 -1.90 -6.64 1.14
C PHE A 169 -0.90 -5.48 1.04
N ALA A 170 -1.14 -4.53 0.12
CA ALA A 170 -0.31 -3.35 -0.03
C ALA A 170 -0.97 -2.14 0.64
N PRO A 171 -0.29 -1.41 1.53
CA PRO A 171 -0.76 -0.15 2.04
C PRO A 171 -0.95 0.89 0.94
N LYS A 172 -1.94 1.78 1.08
CA LYS A 172 -2.18 2.87 0.14
C LYS A 172 -0.99 3.81 0.07
N ALA A 173 -0.23 3.76 -1.03
CA ALA A 173 0.99 4.57 -1.17
C ALA A 173 0.72 6.08 -1.08
N ALA A 174 -0.43 6.54 -1.57
CA ALA A 174 -0.83 7.95 -1.48
C ALA A 174 -1.17 8.43 -0.05
N TYR A 175 -1.16 7.54 0.96
CA TYR A 175 -1.33 7.88 2.37
C TYR A 175 0.01 7.90 3.13
N ALA A 176 1.12 7.85 2.43
CA ALA A 176 2.44 7.94 3.01
C ALA A 176 3.20 9.18 2.50
N ALA A 177 4.07 9.73 3.34
CA ALA A 177 5.03 10.75 2.95
C ALA A 177 6.36 10.12 2.48
N GLY A 178 6.65 8.91 2.96
CA GLY A 178 7.82 8.11 2.64
C GLY A 178 7.44 6.69 2.24
N ASP A 179 7.97 5.70 2.95
CA ASP A 179 7.65 4.29 2.68
C ASP A 179 6.27 3.91 3.26
N PRO A 180 5.29 3.51 2.43
CA PRO A 180 3.93 3.27 2.91
C PRO A 180 3.82 2.08 3.87
N VAL A 181 4.67 1.06 3.74
CA VAL A 181 4.64 -0.11 4.61
C VAL A 181 5.20 0.25 5.99
N THR A 182 6.33 0.94 6.02
CA THR A 182 6.95 1.42 7.26
C THR A 182 6.02 2.39 7.98
N GLU A 183 5.48 3.42 7.29
CA GLU A 183 4.60 4.41 7.93
C GLU A 183 3.31 3.80 8.48
N LEU A 184 2.72 2.80 7.77
CA LEU A 184 1.56 2.09 8.31
C LEU A 184 1.92 1.30 9.57
N LYS A 185 3.08 0.63 9.59
CA LYS A 185 3.55 -0.11 10.76
C LYS A 185 3.86 0.81 11.93
N ASP A 186 4.50 1.95 11.69
CA ASP A 186 4.74 2.98 12.69
C ASP A 186 3.43 3.52 13.30
N MET A 187 2.39 3.65 12.47
CA MET A 187 1.06 4.06 12.97
C MET A 187 0.40 2.97 13.84
N VAL A 188 0.66 1.69 13.55
CA VAL A 188 0.10 0.56 14.32
C VAL A 188 0.85 0.36 15.62
N LYS A 189 2.18 0.51 15.63
CA LYS A 189 3.06 0.48 16.78
C LYS A 189 2.81 1.64 17.73
#